data_3148290cc92698f04076322b50eb3619
#
_entry.id   3148290cc92698f04076322b50eb3619
#
_cell.length_a   1.000
_cell.length_b   1.000
_cell.length_c   1.000
_cell.angle_alpha   90.00
_cell.angle_beta   90.00
_cell.angle_gamma   90.00
#
_symmetry.space_group_name_H-M   'P 1'
#
loop_
_entity.id
_entity.type
_entity.pdbx_description
1 polymer ?
#
loop_
_entity_poly.entity_id
_entity_poly.type
_entity_poly.pdbx_seq_one_letter_code
_entity_poly.pdbx_strand_id
1 'polypeptide(L)'
;MHTEPPAEPPGFIVTVTGETVTVVLSGEFDVTSEDFLTSRLARVRRARPRRLVFDTARVTFIDCASARLVAAAGGWLPPGVKPVIAGAAPVVRRVFQASGLDARCELEP
;
A
#
# COMPACT_ATOMS: atom_id res chain seq x y z
N MET A 1 0.75 -11.36 -34.86
CA MET A 1 0.85 -11.92 -33.50
C MET A 1 0.70 -10.81 -32.48
N HIS A 2 -0.23 -10.93 -31.62
CA HIS A 2 -0.42 -9.93 -30.56
C HIS A 2 0.44 -10.26 -29.36
N THR A 3 1.27 -9.33 -28.94
CA THR A 3 2.09 -9.49 -27.74
C THR A 3 1.64 -8.48 -26.71
N GLU A 4 1.15 -8.96 -25.59
CA GLU A 4 0.82 -8.07 -24.49
C GLU A 4 2.09 -7.53 -23.84
N PRO A 5 2.10 -6.26 -23.43
CA PRO A 5 3.22 -5.76 -22.66
C PRO A 5 3.32 -6.54 -21.34
N PRO A 6 4.54 -6.77 -20.83
CA PRO A 6 4.67 -7.41 -19.52
C PRO A 6 4.00 -6.56 -18.45
N ALA A 7 3.43 -7.22 -17.45
CA ALA A 7 2.88 -6.56 -16.28
C ALA A 7 3.99 -5.74 -15.59
N GLU A 8 3.66 -4.56 -15.10
CA GLU A 8 4.60 -3.78 -14.31
C GLU A 8 4.92 -4.51 -13.01
N PRO A 9 6.21 -4.80 -12.73
CA PRO A 9 6.56 -5.44 -11.47
C PRO A 9 6.23 -4.53 -10.30
N PRO A 10 5.91 -5.10 -9.13
CA PRO A 10 5.65 -4.30 -7.95
C PRO A 10 6.93 -3.62 -7.45
N GLY A 11 6.82 -2.36 -7.08
CA GLY A 11 7.90 -1.58 -6.47
C GLY A 11 7.52 -1.17 -5.05
N PHE A 12 8.53 -1.08 -4.18
CA PHE A 12 8.34 -0.77 -2.77
C PHE A 12 9.57 -0.01 -2.28
N ILE A 13 9.44 1.30 -2.11
CA ILE A 13 10.54 2.17 -1.70
C ILE A 13 10.17 2.86 -0.40
N VAL A 14 11.05 2.77 0.59
CA VAL A 14 10.82 3.32 1.92
C VAL A 14 11.67 4.57 2.13
N THR A 15 11.04 5.62 2.60
CA THR A 15 11.70 6.86 3.03
C THR A 15 11.27 7.18 4.45
N VAL A 16 12.23 7.51 5.30
CA VAL A 16 11.95 7.86 6.70
C VAL A 16 12.28 9.33 6.92
N THR A 17 11.33 10.08 7.45
CA THR A 17 11.50 11.48 7.80
C THR A 17 10.93 11.69 9.20
N GLY A 18 11.81 11.84 10.21
CA GLY A 18 11.36 11.89 11.58
C GLY A 18 10.65 10.61 12.01
N GLU A 19 9.42 10.74 12.49
CA GLU A 19 8.60 9.61 12.91
C GLU A 19 7.69 9.07 11.79
N THR A 20 7.76 9.71 10.61
CA THR A 20 6.94 9.34 9.46
C THR A 20 7.73 8.41 8.53
N VAL A 21 7.14 7.28 8.22
CA VAL A 21 7.64 6.37 7.20
C VAL A 21 6.72 6.50 5.98
N THR A 22 7.30 6.81 4.85
CA THR A 22 6.58 6.86 3.57
C THR A 22 7.01 5.68 2.71
N VAL A 23 6.05 4.92 2.25
CA VAL A 23 6.27 3.79 1.35
C VAL A 23 5.70 4.16 -0.01
N VAL A 24 6.58 4.28 -1.00
CA VAL A 24 6.15 4.50 -2.38
C VAL A 24 5.91 3.15 -3.03
N LEU A 25 4.65 2.86 -3.33
CA LEU A 25 4.24 1.65 -4.04
C LEU A 25 4.11 1.96 -5.52
N SER A 26 4.53 1.03 -6.37
CA SER A 26 4.40 1.20 -7.82
C SER A 26 4.11 -0.14 -8.49
N GLY A 27 3.52 -0.08 -9.69
CA GLY A 27 3.23 -1.26 -10.49
C GLY A 27 2.00 -2.02 -10.05
N GLU A 28 1.99 -3.31 -10.29
CA GLU A 28 0.86 -4.18 -10.03
C GLU A 28 1.05 -5.00 -8.76
N PHE A 29 0.01 -5.03 -7.93
CA PHE A 29 -0.03 -5.84 -6.71
C PHE A 29 -1.19 -6.85 -6.83
N ASP A 30 -0.85 -8.07 -7.20
CA ASP A 30 -1.78 -9.19 -7.37
C ASP A 30 -1.34 -10.39 -6.51
N VAL A 31 -1.97 -11.54 -6.73
CA VAL A 31 -1.65 -12.75 -5.96
C VAL A 31 -0.19 -13.17 -6.09
N THR A 32 0.45 -12.87 -7.23
CA THR A 32 1.87 -13.25 -7.46
C THR A 32 2.85 -12.38 -6.71
N SER A 33 2.44 -11.20 -6.26
CA SER A 33 3.28 -10.25 -5.52
C SER A 33 3.00 -10.24 -4.01
N GLU A 34 2.14 -11.13 -3.52
CA GLU A 34 1.72 -11.14 -2.13
C GLU A 34 2.89 -11.40 -1.16
N ASP A 35 3.76 -12.37 -1.48
CA ASP A 35 4.94 -12.65 -0.66
C ASP A 35 5.94 -11.49 -0.66
N PHE A 36 6.12 -10.86 -1.80
CA PHE A 36 6.93 -9.65 -1.92
C PHE A 36 6.41 -8.55 -0.99
N LEU A 37 5.12 -8.26 -1.08
CA LEU A 37 4.49 -7.22 -0.27
C LEU A 37 4.59 -7.55 1.22
N THR A 38 4.27 -8.77 1.62
CA THR A 38 4.32 -9.22 3.01
C THR A 38 5.73 -9.07 3.59
N SER A 39 6.76 -9.49 2.85
CA SER A 39 8.13 -9.41 3.35
C SER A 39 8.62 -7.97 3.47
N ARG A 40 8.22 -7.09 2.56
CA ARG A 40 8.56 -5.68 2.62
C ARG A 40 7.84 -4.96 3.77
N LEU A 41 6.57 -5.25 3.97
CA LEU A 41 5.81 -4.69 5.09
C LEU A 41 6.38 -5.11 6.44
N ALA A 42 6.89 -6.34 6.56
CA ALA A 42 7.53 -6.81 7.79
C ALA A 42 8.74 -5.95 8.17
N ARG A 43 9.49 -5.46 7.18
CA ARG A 43 10.63 -4.56 7.42
C ARG A 43 10.16 -3.19 7.93
N VAL A 44 9.09 -2.68 7.36
CA VAL A 44 8.49 -1.40 7.81
C VAL A 44 8.02 -1.53 9.25
N ARG A 45 7.38 -2.63 9.60
CA ARG A 45 6.92 -2.91 10.96
C ARG A 45 8.06 -2.87 11.97
N ARG A 46 9.23 -3.40 11.62
CA ARG A 46 10.42 -3.39 12.49
C ARG A 46 10.93 -1.99 12.78
N ALA A 47 10.69 -1.06 11.89
CA ALA A 47 11.07 0.34 12.07
C ALA A 47 10.17 1.06 13.07
N ARG A 48 9.09 0.44 13.53
CA ARG A 48 8.12 0.98 14.50
C ARG A 48 7.65 2.40 14.13
N PRO A 49 7.04 2.57 12.93
CA PRO A 49 6.59 3.88 12.51
C PRO A 49 5.49 4.39 13.44
N ARG A 50 5.52 5.68 13.73
CA ARG A 50 4.44 6.34 14.45
C ARG A 50 3.43 6.94 13.49
N ARG A 51 3.86 7.22 12.26
CA ARG A 51 3.04 7.67 11.16
C ARG A 51 3.47 6.92 9.90
N LEU A 52 2.52 6.44 9.13
CA LEU A 52 2.78 5.63 7.94
C LEU A 52 1.95 6.12 6.77
N VAL A 53 2.63 6.46 5.69
CA VAL A 53 2.02 6.93 4.46
C VAL A 53 2.38 5.97 3.34
N PHE A 54 1.38 5.46 2.63
CA PHE A 54 1.56 4.72 1.40
C PHE A 54 1.23 5.65 0.23
N ASP A 55 2.23 6.01 -0.55
CA ASP A 55 2.05 6.75 -1.78
C ASP A 55 1.72 5.76 -2.88
N THR A 56 0.51 5.81 -3.38
CA THR A 56 -0.01 4.88 -4.39
C THR A 56 -0.19 5.51 -5.77
N ALA A 57 0.36 6.71 -5.97
CA ALA A 57 0.20 7.42 -7.24
C ALA A 57 0.72 6.64 -8.45
N ARG A 58 1.67 5.74 -8.24
CA ARG A 58 2.29 4.91 -9.30
C ARG A 58 1.77 3.48 -9.32
N VAL A 59 0.77 3.15 -8.51
CA VAL A 59 0.15 1.83 -8.52
C VAL A 59 -0.82 1.76 -9.70
N THR A 60 -0.65 0.76 -10.54
CA THR A 60 -1.49 0.55 -11.73
C THR A 60 -2.59 -0.47 -11.50
N PHE A 61 -2.39 -1.36 -10.53
CA PHE A 61 -3.38 -2.35 -10.12
C PHE A 61 -3.10 -2.80 -8.68
N ILE A 62 -4.15 -2.99 -7.92
CA ILE A 62 -4.08 -3.61 -6.59
C ILE A 62 -5.31 -4.49 -6.38
N ASP A 63 -5.12 -5.72 -5.94
CA ASP A 63 -6.24 -6.60 -5.59
C ASP A 63 -6.67 -6.41 -4.14
N CYS A 64 -7.80 -7.01 -3.78
CA CYS A 64 -8.34 -6.87 -2.43
C CYS A 64 -7.41 -7.45 -1.35
N ALA A 65 -6.75 -8.57 -1.65
CA ALA A 65 -5.84 -9.20 -0.68
C ALA A 65 -4.64 -8.30 -0.39
N SER A 66 -4.05 -7.69 -1.43
CA SER A 66 -2.95 -6.76 -1.28
C SER A 66 -3.38 -5.49 -0.53
N ALA A 67 -4.56 -4.96 -0.86
CA ALA A 67 -5.11 -3.81 -0.15
C ALA A 67 -5.33 -4.11 1.34
N ARG A 68 -5.78 -5.31 1.69
CA ARG A 68 -5.92 -5.75 3.09
C ARG A 68 -4.58 -5.80 3.82
N LEU A 69 -3.53 -6.27 3.16
CA LEU A 69 -2.19 -6.28 3.74
C LEU A 69 -1.72 -4.87 4.07
N VAL A 70 -1.95 -3.94 3.16
CA VAL A 70 -1.60 -2.52 3.37
C VAL A 70 -2.41 -1.94 4.54
N ALA A 71 -3.72 -2.16 4.55
CA ALA A 71 -4.59 -1.64 5.62
C ALA A 71 -4.26 -2.25 6.99
N ALA A 72 -3.83 -3.51 7.03
CA ALA A 72 -3.46 -4.20 8.25
C ALA A 72 -2.26 -3.56 8.95
N ALA A 73 -1.47 -2.76 8.24
CA ALA A 73 -0.37 -2.00 8.82
C ALA A 73 -0.84 -1.03 9.93
N GLY A 74 -2.11 -0.66 9.93
CA GLY A 74 -2.70 0.14 11.01
C GLY A 74 -2.55 -0.49 12.38
N GLY A 75 -2.47 -1.83 12.46
CA GLY A 75 -2.27 -2.56 13.71
C GLY A 75 -0.89 -2.36 14.33
N TRP A 76 0.07 -1.81 13.60
CA TRP A 76 1.43 -1.54 14.10
C TRP A 76 1.58 -0.12 14.62
N LEU A 77 0.63 0.74 14.30
CA LEU A 77 0.69 2.15 14.61
C LEU A 77 0.15 2.40 16.03
N PRO A 78 0.45 3.55 16.61
CA PRO A 78 -0.14 3.90 17.90
C PRO A 78 -1.67 3.87 17.85
N PRO A 79 -2.35 3.63 19.00
CA PRO A 79 -3.81 3.59 19.03
C PRO A 79 -4.45 4.81 18.39
N GLY A 80 -5.45 4.58 17.54
CA GLY A 80 -6.20 5.64 16.85
C GLY A 80 -5.50 6.23 15.62
N VAL A 81 -4.26 5.82 15.32
CA VAL A 81 -3.54 6.27 14.13
C VAL A 81 -3.80 5.31 12.98
N LYS A 82 -4.24 5.85 11.85
CA LYS A 82 -4.52 5.09 10.65
C LYS A 82 -3.41 5.29 9.62
N PRO A 83 -3.10 4.27 8.81
CA PRO A 83 -2.21 4.48 7.67
C PRO A 83 -2.89 5.39 6.65
N VAL A 84 -2.10 6.25 6.03
CA VAL A 84 -2.55 7.17 5.00
C VAL A 84 -2.30 6.54 3.63
N ILE A 85 -3.30 6.53 2.78
CA ILE A 85 -3.19 6.10 1.38
C ILE A 85 -3.26 7.36 0.54
N ALA A 86 -2.10 7.82 0.07
CA ALA A 86 -1.98 9.06 -0.68
C ALA A 86 -1.94 8.81 -2.18
N GLY A 87 -2.50 9.75 -2.94
CA GLY A 87 -2.40 9.75 -4.39
C GLY A 87 -3.15 8.63 -5.09
N ALA A 88 -4.13 8.00 -4.44
CA ALA A 88 -4.83 6.87 -5.00
C ALA A 88 -5.62 7.25 -6.26
N ALA A 89 -5.31 6.60 -7.38
CA ALA A 89 -6.11 6.68 -8.58
C ALA A 89 -7.52 6.11 -8.31
N PRO A 90 -8.53 6.48 -9.11
CA PRO A 90 -9.89 5.99 -8.87
C PRO A 90 -10.01 4.47 -8.77
N VAL A 91 -9.25 3.73 -9.56
CA VAL A 91 -9.27 2.25 -9.51
C VAL A 91 -8.74 1.72 -8.18
N VAL A 92 -7.69 2.32 -7.64
CA VAL A 92 -7.11 1.94 -6.35
C VAL A 92 -8.07 2.33 -5.21
N ARG A 93 -8.55 3.55 -5.23
CA ARG A 93 -9.51 4.05 -4.25
C ARG A 93 -10.75 3.17 -4.16
N ARG A 94 -11.25 2.73 -5.31
CA ARG A 94 -12.43 1.86 -5.38
C ARG A 94 -12.19 0.51 -4.70
N VAL A 95 -11.01 -0.07 -4.82
CA VAL A 95 -10.68 -1.34 -4.16
C VAL A 95 -10.75 -1.18 -2.64
N PHE A 96 -10.17 -0.12 -2.08
CA PHE A 96 -10.24 0.14 -0.65
C PHE A 96 -11.68 0.38 -0.19
N GLN A 97 -12.45 1.14 -0.94
CA GLN A 97 -13.85 1.43 -0.60
C GLN A 97 -14.74 0.20 -0.69
N ALA A 98 -14.64 -0.56 -1.78
CA ALA A 98 -15.46 -1.75 -1.99
C ALA A 98 -15.19 -2.86 -0.97
N SER A 99 -13.97 -2.92 -0.44
CA SER A 99 -13.57 -3.90 0.57
C SER A 99 -13.82 -3.41 2.00
N GLY A 100 -14.36 -2.20 2.18
CA GLY A 100 -14.57 -1.60 3.51
C GLY A 100 -13.29 -1.15 4.20
N LEU A 101 -12.16 -1.17 3.50
CA LEU A 101 -10.86 -0.84 4.07
C LEU A 101 -10.67 0.66 4.26
N ASP A 102 -11.47 1.47 3.60
CA ASP A 102 -11.46 2.93 3.77
C ASP A 102 -11.81 3.36 5.20
N ALA A 103 -12.48 2.51 5.97
CA ALA A 103 -12.71 2.76 7.39
C ALA A 103 -11.44 2.61 8.24
N ARG A 104 -10.43 1.87 7.73
CA ARG A 104 -9.18 1.58 8.43
C ARG A 104 -8.02 2.45 7.97
N CYS A 105 -8.21 3.22 6.92
CA CYS A 105 -7.19 4.05 6.31
C CYS A 105 -7.71 5.46 6.14
N GLU A 106 -6.77 6.41 5.97
CA GLU A 106 -7.11 7.74 5.48
C GLU A 106 -6.78 7.80 4.00
N LEU A 107 -7.81 7.94 3.16
CA LEU A 107 -7.61 8.10 1.72
C LEU A 107 -7.44 9.58 1.41
N GLU A 108 -6.23 9.96 1.00
CA GLU A 108 -5.92 11.33 0.59
C GLU A 108 -5.88 11.44 -0.94
N PRO A 109 -6.34 12.57 -1.50
CA PRO A 109 -6.29 12.83 -2.92
C PRO A 109 -4.89 12.76 -3.50
#